data_f8fc798db071073783d95f1d27e1008a
#
_entry.id   f8fc798db071073783d95f1d27e1008a
#
_cell.length_a   1.000
_cell.length_b   1.000
_cell.length_c   1.000
_cell.angle_alpha   90.00
_cell.angle_beta   90.00
_cell.angle_gamma   90.00
#
_symmetry.space_group_name_H-M   'P 1'
#
loop_
_entity.id
_entity.type
_entity.pdbx_description
1 polymer ?
#
loop_
_entity_poly.entity_id
_entity_poly.type
_entity_poly.pdbx_seq_one_letter_code
_entity_poly.pdbx_strand_id
1 'polypeptide(L)'
;LPLPSPESQAIYAPSMQKLINLCSTDYDLVTNQQLVEPAYDMLAGIYGEQYIEVKTRAIDDRKFYVELVVKARLFEVQLGDPVQIKIDIANSYDGSLKHSYALGWERLVCLNGMMAFQTEYTTQRKHYASQNFDPRPVIEMMKDQILTVDTRLERFKKLTERRLLPAEVEELTKTVLAKTKFPKKMVVDVPTVAYGEAERLDVPMSSWLLYNGFNYQLNHGQTKLHPEQKIAIDASVLGILELA
;
A
#
# COMPACT_ATOMS: atom_id res chain seq x y z
N LEU A 1 5.28 -39.49 1.67
CA LEU A 1 6.03 -38.24 1.48
C LEU A 1 7.52 -38.58 1.53
N PRO A 2 8.35 -38.11 0.58
CA PRO A 2 9.80 -38.30 0.67
C PRO A 2 10.29 -37.61 1.95
N LEU A 3 11.21 -38.28 2.65
CA LEU A 3 11.88 -37.69 3.80
C LEU A 3 12.67 -36.47 3.35
N PRO A 4 12.65 -35.35 4.14
CA PRO A 4 13.47 -34.18 3.83
C PRO A 4 14.94 -34.60 3.70
N SER A 5 15.63 -34.14 2.66
CA SER A 5 17.08 -34.30 2.59
C SER A 5 17.74 -33.51 3.74
N PRO A 6 19.00 -33.81 4.13
CA PRO A 6 19.72 -33.02 5.12
C PRO A 6 19.79 -31.50 4.81
N GLU A 7 19.55 -31.15 3.54
CA GLU A 7 19.56 -29.75 3.05
C GLU A 7 18.17 -29.13 2.93
N SER A 8 17.13 -29.80 3.43
CA SER A 8 15.75 -29.30 3.38
C SER A 8 15.08 -29.28 4.74
N GLN A 9 14.20 -28.31 4.94
CA GLN A 9 13.35 -28.15 6.11
C GLN A 9 11.87 -28.09 5.72
N ALA A 10 11.01 -28.52 6.64
CA ALA A 10 9.56 -28.49 6.46
C ALA A 10 8.93 -27.38 7.30
N ILE A 11 8.14 -26.54 6.69
CA ILE A 11 7.29 -25.58 7.41
C ILE A 11 5.94 -26.27 7.62
N TYR A 12 5.60 -26.50 8.88
CA TYR A 12 4.39 -27.20 9.29
C TYR A 12 3.51 -26.31 10.17
N ALA A 13 2.22 -26.30 9.92
CA ALA A 13 1.23 -25.61 10.74
C ALA A 13 0.57 -26.61 11.71
N PRO A 14 0.95 -26.67 12.99
CA PRO A 14 0.44 -27.65 13.95
C PRO A 14 -1.07 -27.56 14.18
N SER A 15 -1.60 -26.33 14.25
CA SER A 15 -3.03 -26.07 14.46
C SER A 15 -3.92 -26.58 13.33
N MET A 16 -3.37 -26.67 12.12
CA MET A 16 -4.07 -27.14 10.92
C MET A 16 -3.69 -28.57 10.54
N GLN A 17 -2.71 -29.16 11.24
CA GLN A 17 -2.10 -30.45 10.90
C GLN A 17 -1.65 -30.52 9.43
N LYS A 18 -1.09 -29.43 8.90
CA LYS A 18 -0.80 -29.25 7.48
C LYS A 18 0.66 -28.91 7.23
N LEU A 19 1.25 -29.60 6.25
CA LEU A 19 2.53 -29.19 5.66
C LEU A 19 2.27 -28.00 4.73
N ILE A 20 2.93 -26.88 5.03
CA ILE A 20 2.80 -25.63 4.26
C ILE A 20 3.82 -25.58 3.14
N ASN A 21 5.09 -25.90 3.44
CA ASN A 21 6.18 -25.82 2.49
C ASN A 21 7.32 -26.79 2.81
N LEU A 22 8.05 -27.19 1.78
CA LEU A 22 9.38 -27.81 1.87
C LEU A 22 10.36 -26.85 1.22
N CYS A 23 11.35 -26.39 1.97
CA CYS A 23 12.30 -25.38 1.52
C CYS A 23 13.73 -25.73 1.92
N SER A 24 14.71 -25.00 1.38
CA SER A 24 16.10 -25.10 1.78
C SER A 24 16.26 -24.75 3.26
N THR A 25 17.27 -25.30 3.93
CA THR A 25 17.69 -24.93 5.27
C THR A 25 18.12 -23.46 5.37
N ASP A 26 18.44 -22.83 4.22
CA ASP A 26 18.73 -21.38 4.15
C ASP A 26 17.47 -20.51 4.15
N TYR A 27 16.27 -21.10 4.14
CA TYR A 27 15.03 -20.34 4.24
C TYR A 27 14.84 -19.83 5.67
N ASP A 28 14.73 -18.50 5.82
CA ASP A 28 14.43 -17.87 7.09
C ASP A 28 12.91 -17.76 7.28
N LEU A 29 12.39 -18.50 8.26
CA LEU A 29 10.99 -18.49 8.58
C LEU A 29 10.65 -17.24 9.42
N VAL A 30 10.09 -16.24 8.79
CA VAL A 30 9.53 -15.07 9.46
C VAL A 30 8.04 -15.30 9.67
N THR A 31 7.58 -15.34 10.93
CA THR A 31 6.18 -15.54 11.25
C THR A 31 5.36 -14.27 11.04
N ASN A 32 4.06 -14.42 10.80
CA ASN A 32 3.15 -13.28 10.70
C ASN A 32 3.17 -12.45 11.99
N GLN A 33 3.26 -13.09 13.15
CA GLN A 33 3.35 -12.43 14.45
C GLN A 33 4.57 -11.52 14.52
N GLN A 34 5.76 -12.03 14.17
CA GLN A 34 7.00 -11.24 14.16
C GLN A 34 6.94 -9.99 13.26
N LEU A 35 6.10 -10.02 12.21
CA LEU A 35 5.88 -8.86 11.34
C LEU A 35 4.82 -7.91 11.89
N VAL A 36 3.71 -8.44 12.37
CA VAL A 36 2.53 -7.63 12.71
C VAL A 36 2.67 -6.95 14.07
N GLU A 37 3.09 -7.69 15.11
CA GLU A 37 3.15 -7.16 16.48
C GLU A 37 3.97 -5.86 16.60
N PRO A 38 5.21 -5.75 16.06
CA PRO A 38 5.99 -4.53 16.21
C PRO A 38 5.34 -3.31 15.54
N ALA A 39 4.67 -3.51 14.40
CA ALA A 39 3.96 -2.43 13.70
C ALA A 39 2.67 -2.04 14.44
N TYR A 40 1.94 -3.03 14.96
CA TYR A 40 0.75 -2.81 15.78
C TYR A 40 1.10 -2.06 17.07
N ASP A 41 2.12 -2.52 17.82
CA ASP A 41 2.54 -1.91 19.09
C ASP A 41 3.00 -0.47 18.89
N MET A 42 3.71 -0.19 17.81
CA MET A 42 4.13 1.17 17.44
C MET A 42 2.90 2.07 17.20
N LEU A 43 1.92 1.62 16.40
CA LEU A 43 0.69 2.38 16.17
C LEU A 43 -0.16 2.52 17.44
N ALA A 44 -0.29 1.46 18.23
CA ALA A 44 -1.02 1.46 19.48
C ALA A 44 -0.38 2.41 20.52
N GLY A 45 0.94 2.48 20.55
CA GLY A 45 1.69 3.42 21.40
C GLY A 45 1.49 4.89 21.00
N ILE A 46 1.26 5.18 19.74
CA ILE A 46 1.03 6.55 19.25
C ILE A 46 -0.45 6.96 19.39
N TYR A 47 -1.38 6.08 19.02
CA TYR A 47 -2.79 6.40 18.85
C TYR A 47 -3.73 5.76 19.88
N GLY A 48 -3.30 4.70 20.55
CA GLY A 48 -4.11 3.85 21.43
C GLY A 48 -4.69 2.63 20.68
N GLU A 49 -4.67 1.47 21.35
CA GLU A 49 -5.13 0.18 20.78
C GLU A 49 -6.54 0.22 20.21
N GLN A 50 -7.46 0.90 20.89
CA GLN A 50 -8.87 1.02 20.51
C GLN A 50 -9.09 1.71 19.17
N TYR A 51 -8.06 2.37 18.64
CA TYR A 51 -8.14 3.08 17.36
C TYR A 51 -7.45 2.33 16.21
N ILE A 52 -6.93 1.13 16.45
CA ILE A 52 -6.27 0.35 15.41
C ILE A 52 -7.21 -0.75 14.92
N GLU A 53 -7.68 -0.62 13.69
CA GLU A 53 -8.42 -1.67 12.99
C GLU A 53 -7.43 -2.60 12.30
N VAL A 54 -7.57 -3.91 12.55
CA VAL A 54 -6.75 -4.95 11.92
C VAL A 54 -7.62 -5.72 10.93
N LYS A 55 -7.25 -5.67 9.65
CA LYS A 55 -7.87 -6.46 8.59
C LYS A 55 -6.89 -7.50 8.09
N THR A 56 -7.31 -8.75 8.03
CA THR A 56 -6.45 -9.86 7.59
C THR A 56 -7.04 -10.57 6.39
N ARG A 57 -6.17 -11.01 5.49
CA ARG A 57 -6.50 -11.87 4.38
C ARG A 57 -5.43 -12.94 4.19
N ALA A 58 -5.82 -14.20 4.26
CA ALA A 58 -4.96 -15.34 3.94
C ALA A 58 -5.36 -15.93 2.58
N ILE A 59 -4.37 -16.42 1.84
CA ILE A 59 -4.56 -17.14 0.58
C ILE A 59 -3.86 -18.48 0.70
N ASP A 60 -4.62 -19.58 0.62
CA ASP A 60 -4.15 -20.97 0.67
C ASP A 60 -3.27 -21.29 1.89
N ASP A 61 -3.47 -20.59 3.02
CA ASP A 61 -2.66 -20.68 4.25
C ASP A 61 -1.16 -20.43 4.05
N ARG A 62 -0.76 -19.97 2.88
CA ARG A 62 0.64 -19.75 2.48
C ARG A 62 0.99 -18.28 2.38
N LYS A 63 0.05 -17.45 1.94
CA LYS A 63 0.23 -16.00 1.77
C LYS A 63 -0.66 -15.27 2.74
N PHE A 64 -0.11 -14.26 3.34
CA PHE A 64 -0.76 -13.49 4.39
C PHE A 64 -0.62 -11.99 4.12
N TYR A 65 -1.73 -11.27 4.24
CA TYR A 65 -1.80 -9.83 4.10
C TYR A 65 -2.54 -9.27 5.31
N VAL A 66 -1.97 -8.25 5.91
CA VAL A 66 -2.56 -7.50 7.02
C VAL A 66 -2.58 -6.04 6.67
N GLU A 67 -3.71 -5.40 6.96
CA GLU A 67 -3.84 -3.95 6.94
C GLU A 67 -4.05 -3.50 8.39
N LEU A 68 -3.19 -2.61 8.87
CA LEU A 68 -3.34 -1.90 10.13
C LEU A 68 -3.82 -0.49 9.81
N VAL A 69 -5.06 -0.16 10.17
CA VAL A 69 -5.71 1.10 9.82
C VAL A 69 -5.94 1.93 11.08
N VAL A 70 -5.44 3.18 11.08
CA VAL A 70 -5.59 4.11 12.21
C VAL A 70 -6.89 4.87 12.11
N LYS A 71 -7.83 4.65 13.04
CA LYS A 71 -9.14 5.32 13.13
C LYS A 71 -9.14 6.53 14.07
N ALA A 72 -8.05 6.80 14.79
CA ALA A 72 -7.97 7.85 15.79
C ALA A 72 -8.12 9.25 15.21
N ARG A 73 -7.59 9.47 14.02
CA ARG A 73 -7.53 10.77 13.37
C ARG A 73 -7.79 10.65 11.88
N LEU A 74 -8.76 11.42 11.42
CA LEU A 74 -8.98 11.67 10.00
C LEU A 74 -8.25 12.97 9.62
N PHE A 75 -7.57 12.92 8.50
CA PHE A 75 -6.91 14.09 7.93
C PHE A 75 -7.69 14.50 6.70
N GLU A 76 -8.08 15.77 6.60
CA GLU A 76 -8.72 16.27 5.39
C GLU A 76 -7.69 16.83 4.42
N VAL A 77 -7.66 16.27 3.22
CA VAL A 77 -6.87 16.81 2.10
C VAL A 77 -7.57 18.03 1.52
N GLN A 78 -8.90 17.93 1.34
CA GLN A 78 -9.82 19.00 1.02
C GLN A 78 -11.15 18.73 1.70
N LEU A 79 -12.06 19.72 1.72
CA LEU A 79 -13.36 19.59 2.37
C LEU A 79 -14.12 18.35 1.84
N GLY A 80 -14.53 17.48 2.76
CA GLY A 80 -15.25 16.25 2.43
C GLY A 80 -14.37 15.12 1.85
N ASP A 81 -13.05 15.24 1.88
CA ASP A 81 -12.11 14.25 1.37
C ASP A 81 -11.11 13.77 2.45
N PRO A 82 -11.58 12.99 3.42
CA PRO A 82 -10.76 12.52 4.51
C PRO A 82 -9.86 11.35 4.09
N VAL A 83 -8.65 11.33 4.66
CA VAL A 83 -7.70 10.22 4.58
C VAL A 83 -7.30 9.75 5.97
N GLN A 84 -6.88 8.50 6.08
CA GLN A 84 -6.36 7.92 7.32
C GLN A 84 -5.07 7.15 7.07
N ILE A 85 -4.25 7.00 8.11
CA ILE A 85 -3.00 6.24 8.03
C ILE A 85 -3.30 4.76 7.95
N LYS A 86 -2.55 4.06 7.08
CA LYS A 86 -2.60 2.61 6.95
C LYS A 86 -1.20 2.03 6.78
N ILE A 87 -0.95 0.87 7.38
CA ILE A 87 0.23 0.04 7.11
C ILE A 87 -0.26 -1.27 6.49
N ASP A 88 0.25 -1.59 5.32
CA ASP A 88 0.07 -2.90 4.69
C ASP A 88 1.28 -3.78 4.97
N ILE A 89 1.03 -5.00 5.39
CA ILE A 89 2.03 -6.01 5.68
C ILE A 89 1.73 -7.23 4.81
N ALA A 90 2.74 -7.74 4.13
CA ALA A 90 2.62 -8.98 3.38
C ALA A 90 3.71 -9.96 3.77
N ASN A 91 3.35 -11.26 3.77
CA ASN A 91 4.24 -12.36 4.08
C ASN A 91 3.84 -13.63 3.30
N SER A 92 4.77 -14.56 3.15
CA SER A 92 4.44 -15.91 2.71
C SER A 92 5.31 -16.95 3.42
N TYR A 93 4.75 -18.13 3.59
CA TYR A 93 5.45 -19.29 4.14
C TYR A 93 5.98 -20.24 3.05
N ASP A 94 5.71 -19.94 1.79
CA ASP A 94 6.15 -20.72 0.64
C ASP A 94 7.21 -20.00 -0.21
N GLY A 95 7.71 -18.84 0.24
CA GLY A 95 8.69 -18.04 -0.46
C GLY A 95 8.16 -17.32 -1.71
N SER A 96 6.86 -17.42 -2.00
CA SER A 96 6.23 -16.78 -3.17
C SER A 96 6.12 -15.26 -3.04
N LEU A 97 6.13 -14.73 -1.82
CA LEU A 97 6.19 -13.30 -1.51
C LEU A 97 7.40 -13.02 -0.62
N LYS A 98 7.99 -11.87 -0.80
CA LYS A 98 8.89 -11.29 0.18
C LYS A 98 8.06 -10.79 1.36
N HIS A 99 8.59 -10.85 2.58
CA HIS A 99 7.96 -10.09 3.66
C HIS A 99 8.16 -8.60 3.41
N SER A 100 7.12 -7.81 3.65
CA SER A 100 7.12 -6.38 3.34
C SER A 100 6.23 -5.58 4.27
N TYR A 101 6.62 -4.32 4.46
CA TYR A 101 5.79 -3.28 5.04
C TYR A 101 5.60 -2.17 4.01
N ALA A 102 4.43 -1.58 3.98
CA ALA A 102 4.16 -0.38 3.23
C ALA A 102 3.31 0.57 4.08
N LEU A 103 3.84 1.73 4.41
CA LEU A 103 3.12 2.81 5.08
C LEU A 103 2.45 3.68 4.03
N GLY A 104 1.20 4.03 4.22
CA GLY A 104 0.45 4.85 3.28
C GLY A 104 -0.83 5.45 3.86
N TRP A 105 -1.66 5.96 2.96
CA TRP A 105 -2.91 6.62 3.26
C TRP A 105 -4.09 5.87 2.66
N GLU A 106 -5.13 5.65 3.44
CA GLU A 106 -6.43 5.18 2.96
C GLU A 106 -7.39 6.36 2.85
N ARG A 107 -7.90 6.63 1.65
CA ARG A 107 -8.88 7.66 1.39
C ARG A 107 -10.29 7.12 1.64
N LEU A 108 -11.11 7.84 2.39
CA LEU A 108 -12.42 7.35 2.85
C LEU A 108 -13.61 7.72 1.95
N VAL A 109 -13.43 8.63 1.01
CA VAL A 109 -14.51 9.14 0.16
C VAL A 109 -15.02 8.11 -0.84
N CYS A 110 -14.20 7.15 -1.21
CA CYS A 110 -14.64 5.98 -1.96
C CYS A 110 -14.71 4.79 -1.03
N LEU A 111 -15.89 4.20 -0.83
CA LEU A 111 -16.11 2.96 -0.08
C LEU A 111 -15.30 1.76 -0.63
N ASN A 112 -14.45 2.00 -1.60
CA ASN A 112 -13.73 1.00 -2.38
C ASN A 112 -12.29 0.76 -1.92
N GLY A 113 -11.90 1.16 -0.69
CA GLY A 113 -10.55 0.87 -0.17
C GLY A 113 -9.46 1.46 -1.04
N MET A 114 -9.60 2.73 -1.45
CA MET A 114 -8.57 3.41 -2.23
C MET A 114 -7.36 3.64 -1.35
N MET A 115 -6.31 2.93 -1.69
CA MET A 115 -4.99 3.15 -1.12
C MET A 115 -4.28 4.17 -1.99
N ALA A 116 -4.34 5.44 -1.63
CA ALA A 116 -3.32 6.37 -2.05
C ALA A 116 -2.02 5.99 -1.34
N PHE A 117 -1.40 4.89 -1.77
CA PHE A 117 -0.07 4.56 -1.32
C PHE A 117 0.91 5.48 -2.01
N GLN A 118 1.16 6.58 -1.39
CA GLN A 118 2.47 7.14 -1.53
C GLN A 118 3.38 6.27 -0.67
N THR A 119 4.05 5.34 -1.28
CA THR A 119 5.09 4.56 -0.65
C THR A 119 6.28 5.46 -0.37
N GLU A 120 6.19 6.20 0.69
CA GLU A 120 7.36 6.91 1.18
C GLU A 120 8.32 5.94 1.84
N TYR A 121 7.81 4.77 2.23
CA TYR A 121 8.62 3.71 2.75
C TYR A 121 8.03 2.32 2.42
N THR A 122 8.74 1.57 1.60
CA THR A 122 8.52 0.14 1.42
C THR A 122 9.81 -0.60 1.73
N THR A 123 9.74 -1.58 2.60
CA THR A 123 10.81 -2.53 2.74
C THR A 123 10.34 -3.89 2.28
N GLN A 124 11.21 -4.57 1.55
CA GLN A 124 10.96 -5.91 1.06
C GLN A 124 12.22 -6.73 1.25
N ARG A 125 12.11 -7.84 1.96
CA ARG A 125 13.22 -8.78 2.13
C ARG A 125 12.81 -10.19 1.75
N LYS A 126 13.73 -10.91 1.13
CA LYS A 126 13.59 -12.33 0.85
C LYS A 126 13.81 -13.13 2.13
N HIS A 127 13.24 -14.32 2.18
CA HIS A 127 13.38 -15.26 3.29
C HIS A 127 14.71 -16.04 3.20
N TYR A 128 15.83 -15.38 3.50
CA TYR A 128 17.15 -16.03 3.56
C TYR A 128 17.78 -15.89 4.94
N ALA A 129 18.22 -17.01 5.52
CA ALA A 129 18.82 -17.07 6.86
C ALA A 129 20.02 -16.12 7.07
N SER A 130 20.74 -15.79 5.99
CA SER A 130 21.86 -14.83 6.04
C SER A 130 21.46 -13.39 6.37
N GLN A 131 20.16 -13.07 6.45
CA GLN A 131 19.68 -11.69 6.60
C GLN A 131 19.15 -11.36 7.99
N ASN A 132 19.14 -12.29 8.95
CA ASN A 132 18.61 -12.13 10.31
C ASN A 132 17.49 -11.09 10.37
N PHE A 133 16.24 -11.54 10.29
CA PHE A 133 15.10 -10.62 10.28
C PHE A 133 15.05 -9.79 11.56
N ASP A 134 15.19 -8.47 11.42
CA ASP A 134 14.97 -7.50 12.49
C ASP A 134 14.00 -6.41 11.97
N PRO A 135 12.77 -6.33 12.49
CA PRO A 135 11.80 -5.32 12.08
C PRO A 135 12.08 -3.93 12.64
N ARG A 136 12.85 -3.82 13.73
CA ARG A 136 13.03 -2.57 14.50
C ARG A 136 13.46 -1.37 13.65
N PRO A 137 14.46 -1.45 12.74
CA PRO A 137 14.86 -0.30 11.94
C PRO A 137 13.72 0.19 11.03
N VAL A 138 12.92 -0.73 10.50
CA VAL A 138 11.78 -0.41 9.66
C VAL A 138 10.67 0.27 10.46
N ILE A 139 10.39 -0.25 11.65
CA ILE A 139 9.37 0.30 12.54
C ILE A 139 9.73 1.72 12.97
N GLU A 140 10.98 1.98 13.37
CA GLU A 140 11.43 3.33 13.72
C GLU A 140 11.33 4.29 12.53
N MET A 141 11.69 3.86 11.33
CA MET A 141 11.52 4.70 10.15
C MET A 141 10.05 5.00 9.85
N MET A 142 9.15 4.03 9.98
CA MET A 142 7.71 4.27 9.81
C MET A 142 7.16 5.21 10.88
N LYS A 143 7.63 5.08 12.12
CA LYS A 143 7.28 5.97 13.23
C LYS A 143 7.67 7.42 12.93
N ASP A 144 8.89 7.66 12.49
CA ASP A 144 9.35 9.00 12.10
C ASP A 144 8.50 9.58 10.98
N GLN A 145 8.10 8.76 10.01
CA GLN A 145 7.22 9.14 8.92
C GLN A 145 5.82 9.53 9.43
N ILE A 146 5.28 8.78 10.39
CA ILE A 146 3.98 9.05 11.02
C ILE A 146 4.02 10.34 11.84
N LEU A 147 5.11 10.60 12.57
CA LEU A 147 5.26 11.81 13.36
C LEU A 147 5.41 13.09 12.49
N THR A 148 5.80 12.93 11.24
CA THR A 148 5.90 14.05 10.27
C THR A 148 4.73 14.13 9.30
N VAL A 149 3.63 13.47 9.62
CA VAL A 149 2.45 13.30 8.77
C VAL A 149 1.84 14.61 8.27
N ASP A 150 1.77 15.63 9.12
CA ASP A 150 1.18 16.92 8.74
C ASP A 150 1.97 17.60 7.59
N THR A 151 3.30 17.49 7.59
CA THR A 151 4.14 18.01 6.48
C THR A 151 3.85 17.29 5.16
N ARG A 152 3.50 16.01 5.22
CA ARG A 152 3.22 15.19 4.03
C ARG A 152 1.85 15.49 3.45
N LEU A 153 0.87 15.77 4.30
CA LEU A 153 -0.46 16.19 3.86
C LEU A 153 -0.40 17.50 3.06
N GLU A 154 0.52 18.39 3.38
CA GLU A 154 0.71 19.62 2.62
C GLU A 154 1.03 19.38 1.13
N ARG A 155 1.67 18.26 0.78
CA ARG A 155 1.89 17.87 -0.62
C ARG A 155 0.56 17.58 -1.34
N PHE A 156 -0.33 16.84 -0.68
CA PHE A 156 -1.65 16.54 -1.25
C PHE A 156 -2.52 17.80 -1.34
N LYS A 157 -2.48 18.68 -0.35
CA LYS A 157 -3.18 19.97 -0.38
C LYS A 157 -2.73 20.82 -1.57
N LYS A 158 -1.43 20.88 -1.85
CA LYS A 158 -0.91 21.58 -3.05
C LYS A 158 -1.51 21.03 -4.35
N LEU A 159 -1.71 19.72 -4.45
CA LEU A 159 -2.37 19.12 -5.61
C LEU A 159 -3.86 19.54 -5.72
N THR A 160 -4.53 19.83 -4.59
CA THR A 160 -5.92 20.34 -4.63
C THR A 160 -5.98 21.79 -5.09
N GLU A 161 -4.97 22.59 -4.80
CA GLU A 161 -4.88 23.99 -5.19
C GLU A 161 -4.66 24.17 -6.69
N ARG A 162 -4.02 23.18 -7.33
CA ARG A 162 -3.78 23.17 -8.76
C ARG A 162 -5.03 22.76 -9.54
N ARG A 163 -5.77 23.75 -10.01
CA ARG A 163 -6.93 23.54 -10.87
C ARG A 163 -6.49 23.15 -12.29
N LEU A 164 -7.22 22.23 -12.89
CA LEU A 164 -6.93 21.74 -14.23
C LEU A 164 -8.07 22.06 -15.19
N LEU A 165 -7.72 22.60 -16.35
CA LEU A 165 -8.62 22.72 -17.48
C LEU A 165 -8.74 21.37 -18.22
N PRO A 166 -9.83 21.12 -18.98
CA PRO A 166 -10.01 19.86 -19.70
C PRO A 166 -8.82 19.48 -20.60
N ALA A 167 -8.22 20.45 -21.28
CA ALA A 167 -7.05 20.23 -22.12
C ALA A 167 -5.81 19.79 -21.32
N GLU A 168 -5.62 20.34 -20.11
CA GLU A 168 -4.52 19.94 -19.21
C GLU A 168 -4.73 18.54 -18.66
N VAL A 169 -5.96 18.16 -18.32
CA VAL A 169 -6.30 16.78 -17.90
C VAL A 169 -5.92 15.79 -19.01
N GLU A 170 -6.24 16.10 -20.26
CA GLU A 170 -5.88 15.25 -21.39
C GLU A 170 -4.37 15.16 -21.60
N GLU A 171 -3.66 16.29 -21.54
CA GLU A 171 -2.20 16.35 -21.68
C GLU A 171 -1.48 15.59 -20.58
N LEU A 172 -1.86 15.81 -19.32
CA LEU A 172 -1.30 15.11 -18.17
C LEU A 172 -1.57 13.61 -18.23
N THR A 173 -2.76 13.21 -18.64
CA THR A 173 -3.11 11.81 -18.83
C THR A 173 -2.22 11.14 -19.88
N LYS A 174 -1.96 11.81 -21.01
CA LYS A 174 -1.02 11.35 -22.04
C LYS A 174 0.42 11.30 -21.51
N THR A 175 0.82 12.27 -20.70
CA THR A 175 2.16 12.34 -20.10
C THR A 175 2.39 11.18 -19.14
N VAL A 176 1.43 10.87 -18.28
CA VAL A 176 1.49 9.72 -17.38
C VAL A 176 1.64 8.42 -18.17
N LEU A 177 0.85 8.23 -19.23
CA LEU A 177 0.95 7.07 -20.11
C LEU A 177 2.31 6.93 -20.77
N ALA A 178 2.90 8.04 -21.19
CA ALA A 178 4.18 8.05 -21.90
C ALA A 178 5.36 7.79 -20.94
N LYS A 179 5.26 8.24 -19.70
CA LYS A 179 6.37 8.21 -18.73
C LYS A 179 6.28 7.11 -17.69
N THR A 180 5.14 6.39 -17.60
CA THR A 180 4.94 5.32 -16.61
C THR A 180 4.56 4.00 -17.24
N LYS A 181 4.54 2.94 -16.43
CA LYS A 181 4.00 1.62 -16.82
C LYS A 181 2.51 1.47 -16.52
N PHE A 182 1.78 2.58 -16.47
CA PHE A 182 0.33 2.55 -16.23
C PHE A 182 -0.36 1.77 -17.36
N PRO A 183 -1.31 0.84 -17.04
CA PRO A 183 -1.96 0.02 -18.06
C PRO A 183 -2.81 0.86 -19.02
N LYS A 184 -2.49 0.84 -20.31
CA LYS A 184 -3.16 1.65 -21.36
C LYS A 184 -4.68 1.50 -21.38
N LYS A 185 -5.18 0.28 -21.13
CA LYS A 185 -6.63 -0.01 -21.14
C LYS A 185 -7.39 0.69 -20.01
N MET A 186 -6.72 1.01 -18.92
CA MET A 186 -7.33 1.59 -17.72
C MET A 186 -7.33 3.13 -17.75
N VAL A 187 -6.53 3.72 -18.63
CA VAL A 187 -6.38 5.18 -18.71
C VAL A 187 -7.65 5.86 -19.23
N VAL A 188 -8.41 5.19 -20.10
CA VAL A 188 -9.61 5.76 -20.71
C VAL A 188 -10.63 6.22 -19.66
N ASP A 189 -10.73 5.50 -18.56
CA ASP A 189 -11.70 5.77 -17.50
C ASP A 189 -11.17 6.73 -16.42
N VAL A 190 -9.87 7.07 -16.45
CA VAL A 190 -9.26 7.96 -15.44
C VAL A 190 -9.90 9.34 -15.36
N PRO A 191 -10.06 10.08 -16.48
CA PRO A 191 -10.73 11.38 -16.45
C PRO A 191 -12.19 11.27 -15.99
N THR A 192 -12.91 10.23 -16.43
CA THR A 192 -14.32 10.01 -16.05
C THR A 192 -14.46 9.85 -14.52
N VAL A 193 -13.58 9.06 -13.90
CA VAL A 193 -13.56 8.88 -12.45
C VAL A 193 -13.24 10.21 -11.76
N ALA A 194 -12.23 10.93 -12.22
CA ALA A 194 -11.80 12.19 -11.63
C ALA A 194 -12.88 13.28 -11.71
N TYR A 195 -13.56 13.42 -12.86
CA TYR A 195 -14.68 14.37 -12.99
C TYR A 195 -15.90 13.97 -12.17
N GLY A 196 -16.23 12.68 -12.10
CA GLY A 196 -17.30 12.18 -11.22
C GLY A 196 -17.05 12.46 -9.73
N GLU A 197 -15.79 12.43 -9.31
CA GLU A 197 -15.42 12.83 -7.95
C GLU A 197 -15.49 14.35 -7.75
N ALA A 198 -15.08 15.14 -8.73
CA ALA A 198 -15.20 16.60 -8.69
C ALA A 198 -16.66 17.04 -8.52
N GLU A 199 -17.56 16.44 -9.29
CA GLU A 199 -19.01 16.69 -9.21
C GLU A 199 -19.57 16.29 -7.84
N ARG A 200 -19.22 15.10 -7.35
CA ARG A 200 -19.70 14.59 -6.06
C ARG A 200 -19.25 15.44 -4.86
N LEU A 201 -18.03 15.95 -4.90
CA LEU A 201 -17.46 16.79 -3.85
C LEU A 201 -17.83 18.27 -4.00
N ASP A 202 -18.48 18.66 -5.11
CA ASP A 202 -18.77 20.04 -5.49
C ASP A 202 -17.51 20.93 -5.49
N VAL A 203 -16.42 20.41 -6.09
CA VAL A 203 -15.13 21.11 -6.19
C VAL A 203 -14.64 21.17 -7.63
N PRO A 204 -13.82 22.16 -8.01
CA PRO A 204 -13.21 22.21 -9.32
C PRO A 204 -12.24 21.06 -9.54
N MET A 205 -12.12 20.63 -10.81
CA MET A 205 -11.12 19.64 -11.21
C MET A 205 -9.70 20.08 -10.83
N SER A 206 -8.93 19.18 -10.24
CA SER A 206 -7.59 19.46 -9.72
C SER A 206 -6.60 18.32 -9.99
N SER A 207 -5.29 18.59 -9.82
CA SER A 207 -4.27 17.55 -9.89
C SER A 207 -4.50 16.42 -8.86
N TRP A 208 -5.07 16.74 -7.69
CA TRP A 208 -5.45 15.75 -6.68
C TRP A 208 -6.52 14.79 -7.18
N LEU A 209 -7.58 15.31 -7.79
CA LEU A 209 -8.66 14.48 -8.33
C LEU A 209 -8.18 13.63 -9.52
N LEU A 210 -7.32 14.19 -10.38
CA LEU A 210 -6.73 13.43 -11.47
C LEU A 210 -5.84 12.30 -10.92
N TYR A 211 -5.02 12.57 -9.90
CA TYR A 211 -4.24 11.55 -9.20
C TYR A 211 -5.13 10.43 -8.67
N ASN A 212 -6.23 10.79 -7.99
CA ASN A 212 -7.17 9.81 -7.46
C ASN A 212 -7.85 8.98 -8.55
N GLY A 213 -8.12 9.55 -9.72
CA GLY A 213 -8.62 8.80 -10.87
C GLY A 213 -7.64 7.71 -11.31
N PHE A 214 -6.34 8.00 -11.38
CA PHE A 214 -5.30 7.01 -11.66
C PHE A 214 -5.21 5.94 -10.56
N ASN A 215 -5.17 6.36 -9.29
CA ASN A 215 -5.09 5.47 -8.15
C ASN A 215 -6.30 4.53 -8.08
N TYR A 216 -7.51 5.06 -8.32
CA TYR A 216 -8.73 4.26 -8.41
C TYR A 216 -8.59 3.14 -9.44
N GLN A 217 -8.15 3.46 -10.65
CA GLN A 217 -7.98 2.48 -11.72
C GLN A 217 -6.92 1.42 -11.37
N LEU A 218 -5.82 1.79 -10.72
CA LEU A 218 -4.80 0.83 -10.27
C LEU A 218 -5.35 -0.19 -9.26
N ASN A 219 -6.28 0.22 -8.40
CA ASN A 219 -6.80 -0.62 -7.33
C ASN A 219 -8.04 -1.43 -7.73
N HIS A 220 -8.91 -0.85 -8.55
CA HIS A 220 -10.21 -1.44 -8.92
C HIS A 220 -10.29 -1.91 -10.36
N GLY A 221 -9.42 -1.44 -11.23
CA GLY A 221 -9.37 -1.90 -12.61
C GLY A 221 -8.92 -3.36 -12.72
N GLN A 222 -9.39 -4.04 -13.77
CA GLN A 222 -8.97 -5.41 -14.05
C GLN A 222 -7.51 -5.44 -14.52
N THR A 223 -6.61 -5.70 -13.59
CA THR A 223 -5.17 -5.78 -13.86
C THR A 223 -4.54 -7.00 -13.22
N LYS A 224 -3.50 -7.53 -13.89
CA LYS A 224 -2.64 -8.60 -13.36
C LYS A 224 -1.40 -8.06 -12.64
N LEU A 225 -1.34 -6.75 -12.37
CA LEU A 225 -0.22 -6.14 -11.68
C LEU A 225 -0.12 -6.66 -10.24
N HIS A 226 1.09 -7.02 -9.84
CA HIS A 226 1.39 -7.31 -8.45
C HIS A 226 1.34 -6.03 -7.60
N PRO A 227 1.07 -6.12 -6.29
CA PRO A 227 1.01 -4.96 -5.40
C PRO A 227 2.23 -4.03 -5.52
N GLU A 228 3.44 -4.60 -5.58
CA GLU A 228 4.69 -3.85 -5.75
C GLU A 228 4.74 -3.01 -7.03
N GLN A 229 4.19 -3.55 -8.13
CA GLN A 229 4.13 -2.83 -9.40
C GLN A 229 3.11 -1.69 -9.34
N LYS A 230 1.97 -1.91 -8.68
CA LYS A 230 0.97 -0.86 -8.47
C LYS A 230 1.56 0.31 -7.68
N ILE A 231 2.26 0.01 -6.59
CA ILE A 231 2.94 0.98 -5.75
C ILE A 231 3.95 1.81 -6.57
N ALA A 232 4.82 1.16 -7.35
CA ALA A 232 5.81 1.86 -8.16
C ALA A 232 5.20 2.75 -9.24
N ILE A 233 4.09 2.31 -9.84
CA ILE A 233 3.34 3.10 -10.83
C ILE A 233 2.68 4.29 -10.14
N ASP A 234 2.03 4.08 -9.01
CA ASP A 234 1.35 5.12 -8.24
C ASP A 234 2.31 6.25 -7.83
N ALA A 235 3.48 5.90 -7.27
CA ALA A 235 4.52 6.87 -6.95
C ALA A 235 5.00 7.66 -8.18
N SER A 236 5.11 7.00 -9.34
CA SER A 236 5.51 7.66 -10.59
C SER A 236 4.42 8.62 -11.10
N VAL A 237 3.14 8.25 -10.98
CA VAL A 237 2.00 9.11 -11.34
C VAL A 237 1.99 10.35 -10.46
N LEU A 238 2.10 10.17 -9.14
CA LEU A 238 2.11 11.27 -8.19
C LEU A 238 3.26 12.25 -8.49
N GLY A 239 4.48 11.74 -8.69
CA GLY A 239 5.64 12.56 -9.01
C GLY A 239 5.48 13.38 -10.31
N ILE A 240 4.80 12.86 -11.32
CA ILE A 240 4.49 13.62 -12.55
C ILE A 240 3.50 14.74 -12.24
N LEU A 241 2.45 14.48 -11.47
CA LEU A 241 1.41 15.47 -11.17
C LEU A 241 1.88 16.56 -10.19
N GLU A 242 2.89 16.28 -9.37
CA GLU A 242 3.54 17.28 -8.50
C GLU A 242 4.46 18.24 -9.26
N LEU A 243 5.10 17.76 -10.33
CA LEU A 243 6.05 18.55 -11.15
C LEU A 243 5.36 19.34 -12.28
N ALA A 244 4.14 19.02 -12.58
CA ALA A 244 3.39 19.64 -13.64
C ALA A 244 2.68 20.88 -13.16
#